data_ebd9b491bf307b5c13d1ff717bb590e7
#
_entry.id   ebd9b491bf307b5c13d1ff717bb590e7
#
_cell.length_a   1.000
_cell.length_b   1.000
_cell.length_c   1.000
_cell.angle_alpha   90.00
_cell.angle_beta   90.00
_cell.angle_gamma   90.00
#
_symmetry.space_group_name_H-M   'P 1'
#
loop_
_entity.id
_entity.type
_entity.pdbx_description
1 polymer ?
#
loop_
_entity_poly.entity_id
_entity_poly.type
_entity_poly.pdbx_seq_one_letter_code
_entity_poly.pdbx_strand_id
1 'polypeptide(L)'
;YNLFGQLSEILTKEINGKTLLADFSLSNQNGFDTKEYYTDETIIYNNKSHNPQVVTDKYSMNTVYIWGYNNMYPIAVIKGATMSQVSSILNEIDKLESMPFPTLATEELYRRLSYIQGALVTTYKFNPYIGITNCIKPNGESVTYEYDSFSRLTSISNNTGVLNKYYYNYKK
;
A
#
# COMPACT_ATOMS: atom_id res chain seq x y z
N TYR A 1 14.57 12.22 -3.95
CA TYR A 1 14.36 12.14 -2.50
C TYR A 1 13.85 13.47 -1.98
N ASN A 2 12.94 13.46 -1.01
CA ASN A 2 12.44 14.66 -0.33
C ASN A 2 13.43 15.17 0.74
N LEU A 3 13.07 16.25 1.45
CA LEU A 3 13.92 16.86 2.50
C LEU A 3 14.27 15.92 3.67
N PHE A 4 13.53 14.83 3.84
CA PHE A 4 13.77 13.81 4.88
C PHE A 4 14.54 12.59 4.37
N GLY A 5 15.09 12.64 3.14
CA GLY A 5 15.81 11.53 2.52
C GLY A 5 14.92 10.37 2.06
N GLN A 6 13.59 10.57 2.00
CA GLN A 6 12.66 9.54 1.51
C GLN A 6 12.57 9.61 -0.02
N LEU A 7 12.38 8.44 -0.65
CA LEU A 7 12.19 8.33 -2.10
C LEU A 7 10.88 9.01 -2.50
N SER A 8 10.97 10.14 -3.22
CA SER A 8 9.80 10.93 -3.63
C SER A 8 9.40 10.71 -5.08
N GLU A 9 10.34 10.23 -5.90
CA GLU A 9 10.12 10.04 -7.32
C GLU A 9 10.99 8.91 -7.84
N ILE A 10 10.43 8.10 -8.74
CA ILE A 10 11.14 7.07 -9.51
C ILE A 10 11.15 7.51 -10.97
N LEU A 11 12.35 7.62 -11.54
CA LEU A 11 12.55 7.96 -12.94
C LEU A 11 13.05 6.74 -13.69
N THR A 12 12.44 6.46 -14.83
CA THR A 12 12.85 5.37 -15.74
C THR A 12 13.24 5.92 -17.09
N LYS A 13 14.22 5.26 -17.73
CA LYS A 13 14.61 5.54 -19.11
C LYS A 13 14.37 4.29 -19.94
N GLU A 14 13.52 4.40 -20.95
CA GLU A 14 13.35 3.34 -21.96
C GLU A 14 14.45 3.47 -23.02
N ILE A 15 15.26 2.43 -23.17
CA ILE A 15 16.32 2.37 -24.19
C ILE A 15 15.83 1.50 -25.33
N ASN A 16 15.42 2.13 -26.42
CA ASN A 16 15.06 1.46 -27.67
C ASN A 16 16.31 1.29 -28.54
N GLY A 17 16.94 0.08 -28.48
CA GLY A 17 18.09 -0.26 -29.28
C GLY A 17 19.44 -0.28 -28.53
N LYS A 18 20.56 -0.36 -29.27
CA LYS A 18 21.91 -0.29 -28.68
C LYS A 18 22.28 1.16 -28.42
N THR A 19 22.34 1.55 -27.14
CA THR A 19 22.89 2.84 -26.74
C THR A 19 24.40 2.73 -26.65
N LEU A 20 25.14 3.59 -27.34
CA LEU A 20 26.60 3.67 -27.21
C LEU A 20 26.90 4.22 -25.79
N LEU A 21 27.97 3.72 -25.16
CA LEU A 21 28.42 4.17 -23.85
C LEU A 21 28.70 5.69 -23.83
N ALA A 22 29.01 6.29 -24.96
CA ALA A 22 29.19 7.74 -25.15
C ALA A 22 27.89 8.53 -25.00
N ASP A 23 26.73 7.91 -25.24
CA ASP A 23 25.40 8.54 -25.11
C ASP A 23 24.81 8.38 -23.70
N PHE A 24 25.52 7.67 -22.83
CA PHE A 24 25.13 7.48 -21.44
C PHE A 24 25.77 8.58 -20.60
N SER A 25 25.05 9.69 -20.39
CA SER A 25 25.50 10.71 -19.46
C SER A 25 25.29 10.25 -18.02
N LEU A 26 26.37 9.83 -17.39
CA LEU A 26 26.44 9.79 -15.93
C LEU A 26 26.31 11.22 -15.40
N SER A 27 25.68 11.38 -14.23
CA SER A 27 25.53 12.68 -13.54
C SER A 27 26.83 13.50 -13.65
N ASN A 28 26.75 14.65 -14.30
CA ASN A 28 27.84 15.61 -14.27
C ASN A 28 27.84 16.36 -12.92
N GLN A 29 28.87 17.17 -12.65
CA GLN A 29 29.03 17.92 -11.40
C GLN A 29 27.85 18.86 -11.04
N ASN A 30 26.88 19.06 -11.95
CA ASN A 30 25.72 19.93 -11.81
C ASN A 30 24.40 19.17 -11.51
N GLY A 31 24.46 17.85 -11.25
CA GLY A 31 23.30 17.02 -10.94
C GLY A 31 22.95 16.02 -12.05
N PHE A 32 21.87 15.29 -11.81
CA PHE A 32 21.39 14.24 -12.70
C PHE A 32 20.63 14.84 -13.89
N ASP A 33 21.03 14.52 -15.13
CA ASP A 33 20.30 14.98 -16.33
C ASP A 33 19.05 14.11 -16.52
N THR A 34 17.89 14.71 -16.27
CA THR A 34 16.58 14.03 -16.35
C THR A 34 15.91 14.15 -17.71
N LYS A 35 16.52 14.80 -18.73
CA LYS A 35 15.86 15.11 -20.01
C LYS A 35 15.33 13.90 -20.76
N GLU A 36 15.93 12.74 -20.55
CA GLU A 36 15.56 11.50 -21.23
C GLU A 36 14.88 10.49 -20.29
N TYR A 37 14.54 10.91 -19.08
CA TYR A 37 13.87 10.08 -18.09
C TYR A 37 12.41 10.47 -17.97
N TYR A 38 11.56 9.47 -17.80
CA TYR A 38 10.13 9.66 -17.50
C TYR A 38 9.90 9.40 -16.03
N THR A 39 9.04 10.20 -15.41
CA THR A 39 8.56 9.90 -14.07
C THR A 39 7.69 8.67 -14.12
N ASP A 40 8.14 7.59 -13.48
CA ASP A 40 7.40 6.34 -13.39
C ASP A 40 6.44 6.34 -12.20
N GLU A 41 6.93 6.84 -11.06
CA GLU A 41 6.12 7.01 -9.86
C GLU A 41 6.51 8.28 -9.10
N THR A 42 5.51 8.93 -8.48
CA THR A 42 5.69 9.96 -7.46
C THR A 42 5.08 9.53 -6.15
N ILE A 43 5.72 9.85 -5.03
CA ILE A 43 5.30 9.43 -3.70
C ILE A 43 5.13 10.65 -2.80
N ILE A 44 3.94 10.83 -2.26
CA ILE A 44 3.62 11.83 -1.24
C ILE A 44 3.53 11.12 0.11
N TYR A 45 4.23 11.66 1.10
CA TYR A 45 4.29 11.13 2.45
C TYR A 45 3.42 11.93 3.42
N ASN A 46 2.88 11.28 4.42
CA ASN A 46 2.25 11.93 5.54
C ASN A 46 3.31 12.70 6.36
N ASN A 47 3.06 13.98 6.64
CA ASN A 47 4.02 14.86 7.32
C ASN A 47 4.30 14.48 8.78
N LYS A 48 3.41 13.69 9.42
CA LYS A 48 3.54 13.28 10.82
C LYS A 48 4.18 11.89 10.96
N SER A 49 3.65 10.92 10.21
CA SER A 49 4.09 9.52 10.32
C SER A 49 5.25 9.18 9.38
N HIS A 50 5.49 10.01 8.37
CA HIS A 50 6.45 9.77 7.29
C HIS A 50 6.17 8.49 6.47
N ASN A 51 4.96 7.95 6.56
CA ASN A 51 4.52 6.83 5.73
C ASN A 51 4.04 7.33 4.36
N PRO A 52 4.17 6.53 3.28
CA PRO A 52 3.56 6.84 2.00
C PRO A 52 2.06 7.03 2.15
N GLN A 53 1.53 8.16 1.67
CA GLN A 53 0.12 8.49 1.72
C GLN A 53 -0.54 8.38 0.34
N VAL A 54 0.15 8.86 -0.70
CA VAL A 54 -0.30 8.74 -2.08
C VAL A 54 0.87 8.35 -2.95
N VAL A 55 0.68 7.34 -3.79
CA VAL A 55 1.59 6.97 -4.86
C VAL A 55 0.87 7.18 -6.18
N THR A 56 1.45 7.95 -7.08
CA THR A 56 0.91 8.22 -8.42
C THR A 56 1.82 7.58 -9.45
N ASP A 57 1.27 6.71 -10.28
CA ASP A 57 2.01 6.05 -11.36
C ASP A 57 2.14 6.92 -12.61
N LYS A 58 2.91 6.47 -13.61
CA LYS A 58 3.14 7.17 -14.88
C LYS A 58 1.87 7.45 -15.69
N TYR A 59 0.77 6.76 -15.39
CA TYR A 59 -0.52 6.97 -16.02
C TYR A 59 -1.42 7.93 -15.22
N SER A 60 -0.85 8.62 -14.22
CA SER A 60 -1.56 9.54 -13.32
C SER A 60 -2.61 8.83 -12.45
N MET A 61 -2.47 7.51 -12.26
CA MET A 61 -3.36 6.76 -11.38
C MET A 61 -2.84 6.80 -9.95
N ASN A 62 -3.65 7.34 -9.06
CA ASN A 62 -3.33 7.41 -7.64
C ASN A 62 -3.63 6.09 -6.93
N THR A 63 -2.77 5.74 -6.00
CA THR A 63 -3.01 4.75 -4.95
C THR A 63 -2.89 5.44 -3.61
N VAL A 64 -3.99 5.49 -2.86
CA VAL A 64 -4.06 6.11 -1.53
C VAL A 64 -3.92 5.03 -0.47
N TYR A 65 -3.10 5.30 0.54
CA TYR A 65 -2.87 4.42 1.69
C TYR A 65 -3.46 5.06 2.95
N ILE A 66 -4.26 4.31 3.68
CA ILE A 66 -4.71 4.67 5.03
C ILE A 66 -4.01 3.75 6.00
N TRP A 67 -3.32 4.33 6.96
CA TRP A 67 -2.57 3.62 7.97
C TRP A 67 -3.38 3.43 9.25
N GLY A 68 -2.96 2.53 10.09
CA GLY A 68 -3.53 2.27 11.40
C GLY A 68 -2.51 1.62 12.33
N TYR A 69 -2.96 1.19 13.51
CA TYR A 69 -2.08 0.55 14.49
C TYR A 69 -0.86 1.43 14.83
N ASN A 70 -1.09 2.69 15.20
CA ASN A 70 -0.03 3.70 15.39
C ASN A 70 0.85 3.86 14.14
N ASN A 71 0.25 3.93 12.96
CA ASN A 71 0.94 4.06 11.68
C ASN A 71 1.86 2.88 11.30
N MET A 72 1.69 1.71 11.90
CA MET A 72 2.54 0.54 11.61
C MET A 72 2.07 -0.27 10.40
N TYR A 73 0.76 -0.32 10.14
CA TYR A 73 0.20 -1.17 9.07
C TYR A 73 -0.81 -0.40 8.22
N PRO A 74 -0.82 -0.60 6.88
CA PRO A 74 -1.87 -0.07 6.03
C PRO A 74 -3.17 -0.82 6.27
N ILE A 75 -4.23 -0.12 6.71
CA ILE A 75 -5.56 -0.70 6.94
C ILE A 75 -6.46 -0.59 5.70
N ALA A 76 -6.14 0.31 4.78
CA ALA A 76 -6.77 0.38 3.47
C ALA A 76 -5.79 0.82 2.38
N VAL A 77 -5.96 0.25 1.18
CA VAL A 77 -5.29 0.62 -0.05
C VAL A 77 -6.36 0.88 -1.10
N ILE A 78 -6.39 2.09 -1.65
CA ILE A 78 -7.44 2.57 -2.55
C ILE A 78 -6.78 3.00 -3.87
N LYS A 79 -6.92 2.20 -4.92
CA LYS A 79 -6.40 2.51 -6.25
C LYS A 79 -7.47 3.21 -7.09
N GLY A 80 -7.10 4.29 -7.79
CA GLY A 80 -8.00 5.08 -8.62
C GLY A 80 -8.79 6.14 -7.86
N ALA A 81 -8.38 6.49 -6.62
CA ALA A 81 -8.99 7.57 -5.83
C ALA A 81 -7.98 8.66 -5.51
N THR A 82 -8.45 9.86 -5.29
CA THR A 82 -7.65 10.96 -4.73
C THR A 82 -7.76 11.00 -3.21
N MET A 83 -6.75 11.57 -2.54
CA MET A 83 -6.80 11.78 -1.09
C MET A 83 -8.00 12.64 -0.66
N SER A 84 -8.39 13.61 -1.47
CA SER A 84 -9.58 14.44 -1.21
C SER A 84 -10.88 13.63 -1.20
N GLN A 85 -11.06 12.70 -2.14
CA GLN A 85 -12.23 11.80 -2.15
C GLN A 85 -12.25 10.89 -0.92
N VAL A 86 -11.10 10.33 -0.55
CA VAL A 86 -11.00 9.50 0.65
C VAL A 86 -11.30 10.29 1.91
N SER A 87 -10.74 11.50 2.05
CA SER A 87 -10.98 12.39 3.19
C SER A 87 -12.41 12.86 3.31
N SER A 88 -13.13 13.02 2.20
CA SER A 88 -14.56 13.38 2.23
C SER A 88 -15.45 12.29 2.83
N ILE A 89 -14.99 11.03 2.77
CA ILE A 89 -15.70 9.85 3.30
C ILE A 89 -15.24 9.50 4.71
N LEU A 90 -13.92 9.64 4.97
CA LEU A 90 -13.29 9.33 6.25
C LEU A 90 -12.83 10.64 6.91
N ASN A 91 -13.72 11.30 7.62
CA ASN A 91 -13.44 12.62 8.25
C ASN A 91 -12.39 12.56 9.37
N GLU A 92 -12.01 11.37 9.85
CA GLU A 92 -11.14 11.18 11.01
C GLU A 92 -9.91 10.30 10.68
N ILE A 93 -9.29 10.48 9.51
CA ILE A 93 -8.14 9.67 9.08
C ILE A 93 -7.00 9.74 10.10
N ASP A 94 -6.63 10.94 10.55
CA ASP A 94 -5.58 11.15 11.56
C ASP A 94 -5.82 10.37 12.85
N LYS A 95 -7.09 10.23 13.23
CA LYS A 95 -7.49 9.49 14.43
C LYS A 95 -7.37 7.98 14.19
N LEU A 96 -7.79 7.49 13.03
CA LEU A 96 -7.61 6.07 12.66
C LEU A 96 -6.13 5.68 12.64
N GLU A 97 -5.28 6.56 12.08
CA GLU A 97 -3.85 6.34 11.97
C GLU A 97 -3.13 6.25 13.32
N SER A 98 -3.56 7.08 14.30
CA SER A 98 -2.93 7.18 15.62
C SER A 98 -3.42 6.14 16.62
N MET A 99 -4.45 5.36 16.32
CA MET A 99 -4.98 4.35 17.24
C MET A 99 -4.12 3.09 17.29
N PRO A 100 -3.83 2.53 18.48
CA PRO A 100 -3.14 1.23 18.62
C PRO A 100 -3.92 0.08 17.98
N PHE A 101 -5.25 0.17 18.00
CA PHE A 101 -6.17 -0.76 17.34
C PHE A 101 -7.25 0.06 16.65
N PRO A 102 -7.44 -0.06 15.33
CA PRO A 102 -8.51 0.62 14.64
C PRO A 102 -9.87 0.23 15.20
N THR A 103 -10.66 1.23 15.56
CA THR A 103 -12.02 1.00 16.10
C THR A 103 -13.03 0.74 15.01
N LEU A 104 -12.74 1.19 13.79
CA LEU A 104 -13.59 0.94 12.63
C LEU A 104 -13.36 -0.50 12.13
N ALA A 105 -14.43 -1.27 12.08
CA ALA A 105 -14.37 -2.63 11.53
C ALA A 105 -13.93 -2.60 10.05
N THR A 106 -13.17 -3.61 9.64
CA THR A 106 -12.63 -3.72 8.27
C THR A 106 -13.73 -3.70 7.21
N GLU A 107 -14.86 -4.34 7.50
CA GLU A 107 -16.05 -4.39 6.66
C GLU A 107 -16.70 -3.00 6.49
N GLU A 108 -16.79 -2.25 7.58
CA GLU A 108 -17.36 -0.89 7.55
C GLU A 108 -16.42 0.08 6.83
N LEU A 109 -15.12 -0.05 7.02
CA LEU A 109 -14.11 0.72 6.29
C LEU A 109 -14.21 0.43 4.78
N TYR A 110 -14.28 -0.85 4.40
CA TYR A 110 -14.48 -1.28 3.01
C TYR A 110 -15.77 -0.71 2.45
N ARG A 111 -16.89 -0.87 3.17
CA ARG A 111 -18.21 -0.39 2.74
C ARG A 111 -18.21 1.10 2.48
N ARG A 112 -17.63 1.91 3.36
CA ARG A 112 -17.55 3.38 3.16
C ARG A 112 -16.71 3.73 1.95
N LEU A 113 -15.53 3.18 1.83
CA LEU A 113 -14.60 3.50 0.74
C LEU A 113 -15.09 3.01 -0.61
N SER A 114 -15.87 1.93 -0.67
CA SER A 114 -16.44 1.40 -1.92
C SER A 114 -17.49 2.32 -2.58
N TYR A 115 -17.95 3.37 -1.89
CA TYR A 115 -18.75 4.43 -2.52
C TYR A 115 -17.94 5.34 -3.45
N ILE A 116 -16.61 5.31 -3.40
CA ILE A 116 -15.77 6.06 -4.35
C ILE A 116 -15.87 5.41 -5.70
N GLN A 117 -16.56 6.07 -6.62
CA GLN A 117 -16.84 5.53 -7.94
C GLN A 117 -15.55 5.28 -8.73
N GLY A 118 -15.41 4.08 -9.26
CA GLY A 118 -14.23 3.67 -10.05
C GLY A 118 -13.00 3.28 -9.21
N ALA A 119 -13.05 3.39 -7.89
CA ALA A 119 -11.96 2.99 -7.04
C ALA A 119 -11.92 1.48 -6.77
N LEU A 120 -10.73 0.92 -6.72
CA LEU A 120 -10.46 -0.44 -6.29
C LEU A 120 -9.98 -0.41 -4.84
N VAL A 121 -10.83 -0.84 -3.92
CA VAL A 121 -10.60 -0.78 -2.48
C VAL A 121 -10.17 -2.14 -1.95
N THR A 122 -9.08 -2.17 -1.21
CA THR A 122 -8.66 -3.32 -0.40
C THR A 122 -8.51 -2.87 1.04
N THR A 123 -9.11 -3.59 1.98
CA THR A 123 -8.97 -3.30 3.42
C THR A 123 -8.33 -4.47 4.15
N TYR A 124 -7.64 -4.17 5.24
CA TYR A 124 -6.87 -5.15 6.00
C TYR A 124 -7.13 -5.03 7.49
N LYS A 125 -7.12 -6.17 8.17
CA LYS A 125 -7.07 -6.28 9.62
C LYS A 125 -5.82 -7.04 10.01
N PHE A 126 -5.12 -6.52 11.01
CA PHE A 126 -3.90 -7.14 11.52
C PHE A 126 -4.10 -7.60 12.97
N ASN A 127 -3.38 -8.65 13.33
CA ASN A 127 -2.97 -8.90 14.69
C ASN A 127 -1.51 -8.41 14.79
N PRO A 128 -1.23 -7.32 15.56
CA PRO A 128 0.12 -6.81 15.71
C PRO A 128 1.10 -7.93 16.09
N TYR A 129 2.30 -7.93 15.49
CA TYR A 129 3.37 -8.91 15.69
C TYR A 129 3.12 -10.32 15.13
N ILE A 130 1.91 -10.62 14.62
CA ILE A 130 1.58 -11.91 14.01
C ILE A 130 1.45 -11.75 12.49
N GLY A 131 0.56 -10.88 12.04
CA GLY A 131 0.31 -10.65 10.63
C GLY A 131 -1.11 -10.24 10.28
N ILE A 132 -1.44 -10.32 9.00
CA ILE A 132 -2.79 -10.05 8.48
C ILE A 132 -3.74 -11.13 8.96
N THR A 133 -4.87 -10.76 9.57
CA THR A 133 -5.91 -11.70 10.00
C THR A 133 -7.13 -11.68 9.07
N ASN A 134 -7.36 -10.58 8.39
CA ASN A 134 -8.43 -10.48 7.39
C ASN A 134 -8.03 -9.48 6.29
N CYS A 135 -8.52 -9.75 5.07
CA CYS A 135 -8.38 -8.87 3.91
C CYS A 135 -9.68 -8.90 3.12
N ILE A 136 -10.24 -7.74 2.80
CA ILE A 136 -11.37 -7.63 1.86
C ILE A 136 -10.83 -7.07 0.55
N LYS A 137 -10.96 -7.84 -0.52
CA LYS A 137 -10.48 -7.51 -1.87
C LYS A 137 -11.43 -6.54 -2.59
N PRO A 138 -11.02 -5.93 -3.71
CA PRO A 138 -11.85 -5.00 -4.47
C PRO A 138 -13.17 -5.57 -4.98
N ASN A 139 -13.25 -6.88 -5.17
CA ASN A 139 -14.47 -7.60 -5.57
C ASN A 139 -15.39 -7.92 -4.37
N GLY A 140 -15.07 -7.48 -3.14
CA GLY A 140 -15.83 -7.76 -1.92
C GLY A 140 -15.52 -9.12 -1.29
N GLU A 141 -14.62 -9.92 -1.88
CA GLU A 141 -14.22 -11.20 -1.29
C GLU A 141 -13.44 -10.96 0.01
N SER A 142 -13.93 -11.53 1.11
CA SER A 142 -13.24 -11.52 2.40
C SER A 142 -12.38 -12.77 2.54
N VAL A 143 -11.10 -12.58 2.84
CA VAL A 143 -10.11 -13.65 3.07
C VAL A 143 -9.64 -13.57 4.51
N THR A 144 -9.69 -14.70 5.22
CA THR A 144 -9.27 -14.83 6.62
C THR A 144 -7.98 -15.66 6.69
N TYR A 145 -7.08 -15.25 7.56
CA TYR A 145 -5.79 -15.89 7.82
C TYR A 145 -5.74 -16.33 9.27
N GLU A 146 -5.44 -17.60 9.50
CA GLU A 146 -5.33 -18.19 10.83
C GLU A 146 -3.88 -18.60 11.12
N TYR A 147 -3.49 -18.44 12.38
CA TYR A 147 -2.12 -18.69 12.85
C TYR A 147 -2.14 -19.63 14.05
N ASP A 148 -1.07 -20.41 14.23
CA ASP A 148 -0.86 -21.23 15.41
C ASP A 148 -0.27 -20.40 16.58
N SER A 149 -0.06 -21.06 17.73
CA SER A 149 0.52 -20.44 18.92
C SER A 149 1.97 -19.95 18.73
N PHE A 150 2.63 -20.32 17.64
CA PHE A 150 3.97 -19.87 17.25
C PHE A 150 3.93 -18.80 16.17
N SER A 151 2.75 -18.17 15.94
CA SER A 151 2.54 -17.13 14.93
C SER A 151 2.83 -17.60 13.49
N ARG A 152 2.69 -18.90 13.19
CA ARG A 152 2.85 -19.43 11.84
C ARG A 152 1.48 -19.61 11.20
N LEU A 153 1.36 -19.24 9.93
CA LEU A 153 0.13 -19.32 9.14
C LEU A 153 -0.32 -20.79 9.03
N THR A 154 -1.52 -21.12 9.50
CA THR A 154 -2.09 -22.47 9.46
C THR A 154 -3.17 -22.64 8.41
N SER A 155 -3.95 -21.61 8.14
CA SER A 155 -4.98 -21.68 7.09
C SER A 155 -5.25 -20.33 6.45
N ILE A 156 -5.71 -20.39 5.21
CA ILE A 156 -6.29 -19.27 4.46
C ILE A 156 -7.69 -19.74 4.02
N SER A 157 -8.71 -18.95 4.33
CA SER A 157 -10.10 -19.24 3.95
C SER A 157 -10.80 -18.01 3.41
N ASN A 158 -11.87 -18.23 2.65
CA ASN A 158 -12.80 -17.18 2.22
C ASN A 158 -14.24 -17.60 2.52
N ASN A 159 -15.23 -16.82 2.04
CA ASN A 159 -16.64 -17.09 2.26
C ASN A 159 -17.11 -18.44 1.67
N THR A 160 -16.34 -19.05 0.76
CA THR A 160 -16.68 -20.34 0.13
C THR A 160 -16.01 -21.55 0.79
N GLY A 161 -15.03 -21.33 1.65
CA GLY A 161 -14.33 -22.37 2.39
C GLY A 161 -12.82 -22.16 2.52
N VAL A 162 -12.13 -23.23 2.89
CA VAL A 162 -10.67 -23.23 3.07
C VAL A 162 -9.99 -23.27 1.70
N LEU A 163 -9.14 -22.28 1.43
CA LEU A 163 -8.33 -22.18 0.22
C LEU A 163 -7.02 -22.97 0.36
N ASN A 164 -6.32 -22.76 1.49
CA ASN A 164 -5.04 -23.42 1.77
C ASN A 164 -4.94 -23.82 3.23
N LYS A 165 -4.24 -24.95 3.49
CA LYS A 165 -3.82 -25.39 4.82
C LYS A 165 -2.33 -25.67 4.84
N TYR A 166 -1.66 -25.31 5.93
CA TYR A 166 -0.24 -25.48 6.14
C TYR A 166 0.00 -26.36 7.36
N TYR A 167 0.85 -27.39 7.22
CA TYR A 167 1.22 -28.31 8.27
C TYR A 167 2.72 -28.20 8.54
N TYR A 168 3.07 -28.05 9.79
CA TYR A 168 4.47 -27.88 10.21
C TYR A 168 4.93 -29.13 10.97
N ASN A 169 5.88 -29.86 10.38
CA ASN A 169 6.46 -31.04 11.00
C ASN A 169 7.78 -30.65 11.67
N TYR A 170 7.95 -31.04 12.94
CA TYR A 170 9.23 -30.94 13.63
C TYR A 170 10.01 -32.24 13.39
N LYS A 171 11.28 -32.12 12.98
CA LYS A 171 12.21 -33.21 13.14
C LYS A 171 12.38 -33.44 14.65
N LYS A 172 12.04 -34.64 15.09
CA LYS A 172 12.39 -35.10 16.43
C LYS A 172 13.90 -35.26 16.55
#